data_af9748477b6852ef9e43290dab0a5aaf
#
_entry.id   af9748477b6852ef9e43290dab0a5aaf
#
_cell.length_a   1.000
_cell.length_b   1.000
_cell.length_c   1.000
_cell.angle_alpha   90.00
_cell.angle_beta   90.00
_cell.angle_gamma   90.00
#
_symmetry.space_group_name_H-M   'P 1'
#
loop_
_entity.id
_entity.type
_entity.pdbx_description
1 polymer ?
#
loop_
_entity_poly.entity_id
_entity_poly.type
_entity_poly.pdbx_seq_one_letter_code
_entity_poly.pdbx_strand_id
1 'polypeptide(L)'
;MKKVLVVRGGWDGHQPVETTEVFIPFLKENGYEVRVEESPAIYADKSYMETVDLIQQTNTMNVITKEEFTGLQDAIIAGTGFGGWHGGIADSYRNTSDYLQMLGGQFANHPGKAPEERIGEQSDNYVPHTINMTELGKNHEITRGISDFELTTEQYWVLHDSYNDVLATTTQKVRPWDPWNREITSPSIWTRNWGKGKIFVITCGHNLEIVLNPNVKTIIERGLLWASR
;
A
#
# COMPACT_ATOMS: atom_id res chain seq x y z
N MET A 1 -13.25 9.44 20.56
CA MET A 1 -13.33 9.25 19.09
C MET A 1 -11.94 8.84 18.64
N LYS A 2 -11.81 7.81 17.83
CA LYS A 2 -10.51 7.40 17.27
C LYS A 2 -9.99 8.45 16.29
N LYS A 3 -8.69 8.56 16.17
CA LYS A 3 -8.04 9.53 15.27
C LYS A 3 -7.32 8.83 14.13
N VAL A 4 -7.57 9.27 12.90
CA VAL A 4 -6.81 8.87 11.74
C VAL A 4 -6.04 10.05 11.17
N LEU A 5 -4.76 9.82 10.91
CA LEU A 5 -3.88 10.71 10.19
C LEU A 5 -3.74 10.20 8.75
N VAL A 6 -4.19 10.98 7.79
CA VAL A 6 -3.97 10.74 6.36
C VAL A 6 -2.75 11.53 5.92
N VAL A 7 -1.69 10.84 5.50
CA VAL A 7 -0.49 11.48 4.92
C VAL A 7 -0.45 11.16 3.43
N ARG A 8 -0.58 12.18 2.60
CA ARG A 8 -0.69 12.05 1.14
C ARG A 8 0.28 12.97 0.41
N GLY A 9 0.62 12.65 -0.84
CA GLY A 9 1.50 13.45 -1.68
C GLY A 9 2.50 12.62 -2.47
N GLY A 10 3.65 13.21 -2.76
CA GLY A 10 4.65 12.62 -3.62
C GLY A 10 4.29 12.78 -5.09
N TRP A 11 4.41 11.72 -5.87
CA TRP A 11 4.18 11.79 -7.32
C TRP A 11 2.68 11.88 -7.68
N ASP A 12 2.30 12.96 -8.37
CA ASP A 12 0.90 13.26 -8.72
C ASP A 12 0.26 12.23 -9.67
N GLY A 13 1.07 11.46 -10.42
CA GLY A 13 0.56 10.40 -11.32
C GLY A 13 -0.23 9.30 -10.61
N HIS A 14 -0.06 9.15 -9.30
CA HIS A 14 -0.86 8.23 -8.46
C HIS A 14 -2.11 8.89 -7.85
N GLN A 15 -2.43 10.13 -8.23
CA GLN A 15 -3.63 10.85 -7.77
C GLN A 15 -3.82 10.78 -6.25
N PRO A 16 -2.80 11.20 -5.45
CA PRO A 16 -2.83 10.99 -3.99
C PRO A 16 -3.99 11.72 -3.30
N VAL A 17 -4.44 12.85 -3.84
CA VAL A 17 -5.59 13.59 -3.31
C VAL A 17 -6.89 12.84 -3.62
N GLU A 18 -7.16 12.57 -4.88
CA GLU A 18 -8.38 11.95 -5.36
C GLU A 18 -8.59 10.57 -4.75
N THR A 19 -7.52 9.76 -4.68
CA THR A 19 -7.60 8.40 -4.14
C THR A 19 -7.82 8.38 -2.63
N THR A 20 -7.27 9.31 -1.87
CA THR A 20 -7.48 9.40 -0.42
C THR A 20 -8.86 9.95 -0.06
N GLU A 21 -9.38 10.92 -0.86
CA GLU A 21 -10.73 11.47 -0.65
C GLU A 21 -11.84 10.41 -0.74
N VAL A 22 -11.62 9.28 -1.42
CA VAL A 22 -12.56 8.14 -1.46
C VAL A 22 -12.82 7.58 -0.06
N PHE A 23 -11.79 7.54 0.80
CA PHE A 23 -11.86 6.86 2.10
C PHE A 23 -12.13 7.79 3.27
N ILE A 24 -12.02 9.11 3.11
CA ILE A 24 -12.29 10.08 4.19
C ILE A 24 -13.74 9.99 4.69
N PRO A 25 -14.79 9.95 3.83
CA PRO A 25 -16.17 9.76 4.31
C PRO A 25 -16.33 8.42 5.02
N PHE A 26 -15.81 7.33 4.48
CA PHE A 26 -15.86 6.00 5.09
C PHE A 26 -15.23 5.99 6.50
N LEU A 27 -14.07 6.61 6.68
CA LEU A 27 -13.41 6.70 7.98
C LEU A 27 -14.25 7.52 8.98
N LYS A 28 -14.83 8.65 8.55
CA LYS A 28 -15.73 9.46 9.39
C LYS A 28 -16.98 8.68 9.80
N GLU A 29 -17.60 7.95 8.89
CA GLU A 29 -18.76 7.08 9.15
C GLU A 29 -18.43 5.96 10.15
N ASN A 30 -17.17 5.49 10.17
CA ASN A 30 -16.65 4.53 11.15
C ASN A 30 -16.15 5.17 12.47
N GLY A 31 -16.46 6.43 12.70
CA GLY A 31 -16.23 7.11 14.00
C GLY A 31 -14.83 7.69 14.16
N TYR A 32 -14.10 7.94 13.08
CA TYR A 32 -12.78 8.58 13.13
C TYR A 32 -12.87 10.11 12.99
N GLU A 33 -12.08 10.80 13.79
CA GLU A 33 -11.64 12.16 13.51
C GLU A 33 -10.48 12.09 12.48
N VAL A 34 -10.66 12.72 11.31
CA VAL A 34 -9.71 12.65 10.20
C VAL A 34 -8.91 13.93 10.12
N ARG A 35 -7.59 13.82 10.21
CA ARG A 35 -6.63 14.88 9.88
C ARG A 35 -5.87 14.50 8.61
N VAL A 36 -5.73 15.45 7.69
CA VAL A 36 -5.00 15.27 6.42
C VAL A 36 -3.76 16.15 6.43
N GLU A 37 -2.62 15.57 6.07
CA GLU A 37 -1.33 16.24 5.90
C GLU A 37 -0.72 15.88 4.55
N GLU A 38 -0.10 16.85 3.90
CA GLU A 38 0.53 16.68 2.58
C GLU A 38 2.05 16.48 2.67
N SER A 39 2.55 16.29 3.90
CA SER A 39 3.98 16.12 4.19
C SER A 39 4.20 15.09 5.30
N PRO A 40 5.26 14.26 5.21
CA PRO A 40 5.67 13.38 6.30
C PRO A 40 6.21 14.14 7.53
N ALA A 41 6.41 15.46 7.46
CA ALA A 41 6.93 16.26 8.56
C ALA A 41 6.10 16.13 9.85
N ILE A 42 4.80 15.84 9.74
CA ILE A 42 3.92 15.59 10.88
C ILE A 42 4.37 14.41 11.74
N TYR A 43 5.07 13.43 11.17
CA TYR A 43 5.57 12.29 11.93
C TYR A 43 6.58 12.67 13.00
N ALA A 44 7.27 13.83 12.87
CA ALA A 44 8.18 14.33 13.88
C ALA A 44 7.46 14.96 15.11
N ASP A 45 6.17 15.26 15.02
CA ASP A 45 5.36 15.72 16.16
C ASP A 45 4.96 14.54 17.06
N LYS A 46 5.85 14.14 17.96
CA LYS A 46 5.63 13.00 18.86
C LYS A 46 4.36 13.13 19.68
N SER A 47 4.06 14.34 20.16
CA SER A 47 2.89 14.57 21.01
C SER A 47 1.57 14.33 20.26
N TYR A 48 1.53 14.69 19.00
CA TYR A 48 0.41 14.39 18.14
C TYR A 48 0.36 12.90 17.77
N MET A 49 1.48 12.31 17.37
CA MET A 49 1.56 10.90 16.94
C MET A 49 1.13 9.91 18.03
N GLU A 50 1.37 10.21 19.31
CA GLU A 50 0.90 9.41 20.44
C GLU A 50 -0.65 9.34 20.53
N THR A 51 -1.35 10.29 19.94
CA THR A 51 -2.82 10.36 19.94
C THR A 51 -3.47 9.67 18.75
N VAL A 52 -2.69 9.25 17.74
CA VAL A 52 -3.17 8.69 16.47
C VAL A 52 -3.43 7.18 16.60
N ASP A 53 -4.61 6.74 16.18
CA ASP A 53 -5.01 5.32 16.20
C ASP A 53 -4.69 4.60 14.88
N LEU A 54 -4.70 5.34 13.78
CA LEU A 54 -4.44 4.84 12.42
C LEU A 54 -3.71 5.88 11.59
N ILE A 55 -2.71 5.46 10.84
CA ILE A 55 -2.08 6.24 9.79
C ILE A 55 -2.47 5.61 8.45
N GLN A 56 -3.13 6.38 7.58
CA GLN A 56 -3.33 6.06 6.18
C GLN A 56 -2.28 6.81 5.36
N GLN A 57 -1.41 6.11 4.66
CA GLN A 57 -0.34 6.72 3.88
C GLN A 57 -0.49 6.48 2.38
N THR A 58 -0.37 7.57 1.60
CA THR A 58 -0.28 7.60 0.14
C THR A 58 0.73 8.66 -0.30
N ASN A 59 2.02 8.36 -0.15
CA ASN A 59 3.11 9.33 -0.33
C ASN A 59 4.25 8.76 -1.18
N THR A 60 3.99 8.66 -2.51
CA THR A 60 4.86 7.97 -3.47
C THR A 60 6.17 8.69 -3.73
N MET A 61 7.30 7.94 -3.76
CA MET A 61 8.64 8.40 -4.16
C MET A 61 9.13 9.64 -3.40
N ASN A 62 8.60 9.88 -2.23
CA ASN A 62 9.05 10.97 -1.37
C ASN A 62 10.26 10.53 -0.53
N VAL A 63 10.86 11.47 0.16
CA VAL A 63 11.93 11.23 1.13
C VAL A 63 11.41 11.44 2.54
N ILE A 64 12.03 10.77 3.51
CA ILE A 64 11.74 10.94 4.92
C ILE A 64 13.05 11.23 5.67
N THR A 65 13.03 12.15 6.60
CA THR A 65 14.15 12.40 7.49
C THR A 65 14.24 11.34 8.57
N LYS A 66 15.38 11.25 9.24
CA LYS A 66 15.54 10.31 10.36
C LYS A 66 14.57 10.61 11.50
N GLU A 67 14.32 11.88 11.78
CA GLU A 67 13.40 12.31 12.85
C GLU A 67 11.95 11.92 12.53
N GLU A 68 11.48 12.20 11.32
CA GLU A 68 10.16 11.82 10.84
C GLU A 68 9.97 10.30 10.86
N PHE A 69 10.96 9.54 10.35
CA PHE A 69 10.89 8.08 10.37
C PHE A 69 10.86 7.55 11.82
N THR A 70 11.68 8.11 12.72
CA THR A 70 11.67 7.70 14.13
C THR A 70 10.29 7.91 14.75
N GLY A 71 9.66 9.07 14.51
CA GLY A 71 8.32 9.33 15.03
C GLY A 71 7.24 8.40 14.46
N LEU A 72 7.30 8.09 13.16
CA LEU A 72 6.43 7.11 12.52
C LEU A 72 6.62 5.72 13.14
N GLN A 73 7.86 5.24 13.24
CA GLN A 73 8.19 3.92 13.76
C GLN A 73 7.79 3.77 15.24
N ASP A 74 8.10 4.78 16.08
CA ASP A 74 7.76 4.78 17.51
C ASP A 74 6.24 4.68 17.71
N ALA A 75 5.45 5.43 16.91
CA ALA A 75 4.00 5.37 16.97
C ALA A 75 3.47 3.97 16.61
N ILE A 76 3.99 3.34 15.55
CA ILE A 76 3.60 1.98 15.14
C ILE A 76 4.01 0.97 16.22
N ILE A 77 5.23 1.04 16.75
CA ILE A 77 5.69 0.16 17.84
C ILE A 77 4.77 0.29 19.06
N ALA A 78 4.30 1.48 19.38
CA ALA A 78 3.39 1.74 20.49
C ALA A 78 1.95 1.23 20.26
N GLY A 79 1.56 0.94 19.00
CA GLY A 79 0.28 0.35 18.67
C GLY A 79 -0.56 1.09 17.63
N THR A 80 -0.08 2.23 17.12
CA THR A 80 -0.75 2.93 16.02
C THR A 80 -0.78 2.03 14.78
N GLY A 81 -1.95 1.88 14.17
CA GLY A 81 -2.09 1.15 12.90
C GLY A 81 -1.46 1.90 11.73
N PHE A 82 -0.98 1.17 10.72
CA PHE A 82 -0.39 1.75 9.52
C PHE A 82 -0.91 1.03 8.28
N GLY A 83 -1.44 1.76 7.32
CA GLY A 83 -1.96 1.15 6.10
C GLY A 83 -1.97 2.09 4.91
N GLY A 84 -1.95 1.50 3.72
CA GLY A 84 -1.98 2.23 2.47
C GLY A 84 -1.94 1.31 1.25
N TRP A 85 -1.80 1.92 0.09
CA TRP A 85 -1.86 1.20 -1.17
C TRP A 85 -0.82 1.67 -2.18
N HIS A 86 -0.48 0.76 -3.08
CA HIS A 86 0.34 0.97 -4.27
C HIS A 86 1.68 1.65 -3.93
N GLY A 87 2.16 2.53 -4.79
CA GLY A 87 3.39 3.30 -4.56
C GLY A 87 3.31 4.25 -3.37
N GLY A 88 2.09 4.63 -2.97
CA GLY A 88 1.86 5.51 -1.82
C GLY A 88 2.31 4.93 -0.48
N ILE A 89 2.54 3.63 -0.41
CA ILE A 89 3.10 2.94 0.76
C ILE A 89 4.28 2.03 0.39
N ALA A 90 4.19 1.22 -0.68
CA ALA A 90 5.22 0.26 -1.05
C ALA A 90 6.39 0.89 -1.86
N ASP A 91 6.28 2.14 -2.26
CA ASP A 91 7.30 2.90 -2.99
C ASP A 91 7.53 4.30 -2.41
N SER A 92 7.33 4.46 -1.11
CA SER A 92 7.38 5.76 -0.45
C SER A 92 8.81 6.23 -0.21
N TYR A 93 9.47 5.73 0.79
CA TYR A 93 10.71 6.29 1.33
C TYR A 93 11.91 5.41 0.98
N ARG A 94 12.31 5.39 -0.31
CA ARG A 94 13.44 4.58 -0.80
C ARG A 94 14.79 4.93 -0.17
N ASN A 95 14.89 6.11 0.46
CA ASN A 95 16.10 6.59 1.13
C ASN A 95 16.34 5.97 2.51
N THR A 96 15.44 5.11 3.00
CA THR A 96 15.50 4.53 4.34
C THR A 96 15.20 3.03 4.32
N SER A 97 16.23 2.20 4.54
CA SER A 97 16.09 0.73 4.62
C SER A 97 15.25 0.28 5.82
N ASP A 98 15.28 1.04 6.92
CA ASP A 98 14.51 0.73 8.11
C ASP A 98 13.00 0.85 7.86
N TYR A 99 12.55 1.79 7.00
CA TYR A 99 11.17 1.86 6.55
C TYR A 99 10.77 0.61 5.77
N LEU A 100 11.65 0.16 4.86
CA LEU A 100 11.40 -1.02 4.03
C LEU A 100 11.34 -2.29 4.89
N GLN A 101 12.21 -2.40 5.90
CA GLN A 101 12.17 -3.48 6.87
C GLN A 101 10.86 -3.46 7.67
N MET A 102 10.45 -2.30 8.17
CA MET A 102 9.19 -2.12 8.92
C MET A 102 7.98 -2.52 8.07
N LEU A 103 7.94 -2.09 6.81
CA LEU A 103 6.84 -2.35 5.88
C LEU A 103 6.81 -3.80 5.39
N GLY A 104 7.97 -4.44 5.23
CA GLY A 104 8.12 -5.82 4.78
C GLY A 104 8.08 -6.04 3.27
N GLY A 105 8.01 -4.98 2.50
CA GLY A 105 8.05 -5.06 1.04
C GLY A 105 8.30 -3.73 0.38
N GLN A 106 8.95 -3.78 -0.77
CA GLN A 106 9.28 -2.60 -1.58
C GLN A 106 8.99 -2.89 -3.04
N PHE A 107 8.40 -1.92 -3.72
CA PHE A 107 8.35 -1.89 -5.17
C PHE A 107 9.78 -1.96 -5.76
N ALA A 108 9.98 -2.90 -6.65
CA ALA A 108 11.23 -3.03 -7.40
C ALA A 108 11.06 -2.63 -8.86
N ASN A 109 9.98 -3.11 -9.48
CA ASN A 109 9.67 -2.83 -10.89
C ASN A 109 8.22 -3.25 -11.19
N HIS A 110 7.74 -2.87 -12.36
CA HIS A 110 6.53 -3.40 -12.99
C HIS A 110 6.81 -3.79 -14.44
N PRO A 111 6.19 -4.88 -14.95
CA PRO A 111 6.28 -5.22 -16.36
C PRO A 111 5.52 -4.19 -17.19
N GLY A 112 6.02 -3.94 -18.41
CA GLY A 112 5.32 -3.08 -19.38
C GLY A 112 4.69 -3.90 -20.50
N LYS A 113 3.96 -3.22 -21.40
CA LYS A 113 3.51 -3.77 -22.67
C LYS A 113 4.68 -4.23 -23.53
N ALA A 114 4.39 -4.99 -24.57
CA ALA A 114 5.37 -5.34 -25.59
C ALA A 114 6.03 -4.08 -26.16
N PRO A 115 7.34 -4.11 -26.49
CA PRO A 115 8.04 -2.92 -26.98
C PRO A 115 7.34 -2.22 -28.15
N GLU A 116 6.74 -3.01 -29.05
CA GLU A 116 5.99 -2.54 -30.22
C GLU A 116 4.64 -1.92 -29.91
N GLU A 117 4.10 -2.14 -28.71
CA GLU A 117 2.81 -1.59 -28.26
C GLU A 117 2.99 -0.33 -27.41
N ARG A 118 4.22 0.07 -27.10
CA ARG A 118 4.53 1.19 -26.24
C ARG A 118 4.39 2.51 -26.99
N ILE A 119 3.73 3.45 -26.34
CA ILE A 119 3.47 4.80 -26.88
C ILE A 119 4.18 5.91 -26.10
N GLY A 120 4.98 5.54 -25.08
CA GLY A 120 5.72 6.50 -24.26
C GLY A 120 4.88 7.12 -23.12
N GLU A 121 3.75 6.50 -22.78
CA GLU A 121 2.86 6.95 -21.71
C GLU A 121 2.89 5.98 -20.52
N GLN A 122 2.36 6.42 -19.39
CA GLN A 122 2.25 5.61 -18.18
C GLN A 122 1.46 4.32 -18.39
N SER A 123 0.47 4.35 -19.26
CA SER A 123 -0.32 3.19 -19.66
C SER A 123 0.49 2.07 -20.34
N ASP A 124 1.74 2.32 -20.72
CA ASP A 124 2.65 1.28 -21.21
C ASP A 124 3.01 0.25 -20.12
N ASN A 125 2.81 0.60 -18.85
CA ASN A 125 3.02 -0.27 -17.70
C ASN A 125 1.75 -1.03 -17.26
N TYR A 126 0.60 -0.80 -17.93
CA TYR A 126 -0.64 -1.48 -17.58
C TYR A 126 -0.72 -2.83 -18.30
N VAL A 127 -0.71 -3.88 -17.50
CA VAL A 127 -0.81 -5.26 -17.99
C VAL A 127 -1.97 -5.99 -17.29
N PRO A 128 -2.71 -6.83 -18.02
CA PRO A 128 -3.72 -7.67 -17.39
C PRO A 128 -3.04 -8.71 -16.49
N HIS A 129 -3.51 -8.83 -15.27
CA HIS A 129 -2.98 -9.81 -14.31
C HIS A 129 -4.04 -10.18 -13.27
N THR A 130 -3.84 -11.34 -12.65
CA THR A 130 -4.73 -11.85 -11.61
C THR A 130 -4.15 -11.58 -10.22
N ILE A 131 -5.01 -11.19 -9.30
CA ILE A 131 -4.75 -11.16 -7.86
C ILE A 131 -5.29 -12.47 -7.30
N ASN A 132 -4.39 -13.35 -6.84
CA ASN A 132 -4.70 -14.70 -6.39
C ASN A 132 -4.72 -14.75 -4.86
N MET A 133 -5.87 -15.11 -4.27
CA MET A 133 -5.99 -15.25 -2.82
C MET A 133 -5.22 -16.45 -2.31
N THR A 134 -4.37 -16.26 -1.31
CA THR A 134 -3.73 -17.38 -0.60
C THR A 134 -4.73 -18.10 0.31
N GLU A 135 -4.36 -19.28 0.82
CA GLU A 135 -5.21 -19.97 1.81
C GLU A 135 -5.41 -19.14 3.08
N LEU A 136 -4.38 -18.39 3.50
CA LEU A 136 -4.51 -17.42 4.58
C LEU A 136 -5.51 -16.31 4.23
N GLY A 137 -5.38 -15.73 3.04
CA GLY A 137 -6.25 -14.64 2.56
C GLY A 137 -7.71 -15.04 2.43
N LYS A 138 -8.04 -16.26 2.01
CA LYS A 138 -9.43 -16.74 1.93
C LYS A 138 -10.14 -16.70 3.29
N ASN A 139 -9.39 -16.80 4.38
CA ASN A 139 -9.91 -16.85 5.75
C ASN A 139 -9.68 -15.56 6.54
N HIS A 140 -8.85 -14.65 6.05
CA HIS A 140 -8.50 -13.43 6.77
C HIS A 140 -9.62 -12.37 6.66
N GLU A 141 -9.90 -11.66 7.74
CA GLU A 141 -11.00 -10.69 7.82
C GLU A 141 -10.96 -9.57 6.76
N ILE A 142 -9.76 -9.22 6.26
CA ILE A 142 -9.58 -8.23 5.20
C ILE A 142 -10.10 -8.74 3.85
N THR A 143 -9.79 -9.99 3.52
CA THR A 143 -10.01 -10.55 2.17
C THR A 143 -11.06 -11.66 2.12
N ARG A 144 -11.60 -12.04 3.27
CA ARG A 144 -12.65 -13.07 3.37
C ARG A 144 -13.85 -12.78 2.46
N GLY A 145 -14.22 -13.77 1.66
CA GLY A 145 -15.34 -13.69 0.73
C GLY A 145 -15.00 -13.00 -0.60
N ILE A 146 -13.76 -12.60 -0.81
CA ILE A 146 -13.24 -12.10 -2.08
C ILE A 146 -12.54 -13.27 -2.78
N SER A 147 -12.97 -13.61 -3.97
CA SER A 147 -12.30 -14.59 -4.84
C SER A 147 -11.15 -13.95 -5.61
N ASP A 148 -10.36 -14.77 -6.30
CA ASP A 148 -9.37 -14.27 -7.25
C ASP A 148 -10.04 -13.33 -8.25
N PHE A 149 -9.36 -12.24 -8.61
CA PHE A 149 -9.90 -11.24 -9.54
C PHE A 149 -8.82 -10.67 -10.45
N GLU A 150 -9.25 -10.18 -11.61
CA GLU A 150 -8.37 -9.63 -12.62
C GLU A 150 -8.37 -8.09 -12.59
N LEU A 151 -7.22 -7.52 -12.88
CA LEU A 151 -7.03 -6.09 -13.08
C LEU A 151 -6.16 -5.86 -14.31
N THR A 152 -6.37 -4.72 -14.98
CA THR A 152 -5.45 -4.20 -16.00
C THR A 152 -4.86 -2.90 -15.49
N THR A 153 -3.69 -2.98 -14.87
CA THR A 153 -2.99 -1.86 -14.24
C THR A 153 -1.51 -2.22 -14.06
N GLU A 154 -0.76 -1.42 -13.33
CA GLU A 154 0.61 -1.76 -12.94
C GLU A 154 0.64 -2.99 -12.03
N GLN A 155 1.39 -4.01 -12.46
CA GLN A 155 1.64 -5.23 -11.68
C GLN A 155 2.98 -5.10 -10.97
N TYR A 156 3.02 -5.07 -9.65
CA TYR A 156 4.27 -4.89 -8.93
C TYR A 156 5.10 -6.16 -8.78
N TRP A 157 6.38 -6.06 -9.10
CA TRP A 157 7.41 -6.93 -8.56
C TRP A 157 7.83 -6.34 -7.22
N VAL A 158 7.64 -7.10 -6.15
CA VAL A 158 7.93 -6.66 -4.78
C VAL A 158 9.12 -7.43 -4.22
N LEU A 159 10.13 -6.72 -3.76
CA LEU A 159 11.16 -7.29 -2.88
C LEU A 159 10.59 -7.38 -1.48
N HIS A 160 10.57 -8.56 -0.89
CA HIS A 160 9.93 -8.81 0.39
C HIS A 160 10.66 -9.85 1.23
N ASP A 161 10.38 -9.89 2.51
CA ASP A 161 10.86 -10.91 3.43
C ASP A 161 9.77 -11.95 3.79
N SER A 162 10.16 -12.98 4.54
CA SER A 162 9.28 -14.07 4.96
C SER A 162 8.46 -13.76 6.23
N TYR A 163 8.59 -12.58 6.81
CA TYR A 163 7.86 -12.19 8.03
C TYR A 163 6.43 -11.67 7.73
N ASN A 164 6.10 -11.48 6.46
CA ASN A 164 4.77 -11.05 6.04
C ASN A 164 3.75 -12.18 6.09
N ASP A 165 2.54 -11.87 6.58
CA ASP A 165 1.35 -12.66 6.38
C ASP A 165 0.75 -12.30 5.02
N VAL A 166 1.09 -13.06 3.98
CA VAL A 166 0.67 -12.77 2.60
C VAL A 166 -0.76 -13.26 2.36
N LEU A 167 -1.67 -12.32 2.10
CA LEU A 167 -3.10 -12.59 1.86
C LEU A 167 -3.42 -12.84 0.38
N ALA A 168 -2.70 -12.17 -0.52
CA ALA A 168 -2.82 -12.40 -1.95
C ALA A 168 -1.48 -12.19 -2.67
N THR A 169 -1.36 -12.85 -3.81
CA THR A 169 -0.17 -12.77 -4.68
C THR A 169 -0.56 -12.41 -6.10
N THR A 170 0.43 -11.98 -6.87
CA THR A 170 0.34 -11.89 -8.33
C THR A 170 1.59 -12.50 -8.96
N THR A 171 1.43 -13.16 -10.12
CA THR A 171 2.53 -13.84 -10.82
C THR A 171 2.79 -13.16 -12.15
N GLN A 172 4.02 -12.66 -12.31
CA GLN A 172 4.53 -12.14 -13.58
C GLN A 172 5.04 -13.30 -14.42
N LYS A 173 4.41 -13.53 -15.58
CA LYS A 173 4.87 -14.51 -16.55
C LYS A 173 6.09 -14.00 -17.28
N VAL A 174 6.93 -14.92 -17.74
CA VAL A 174 8.08 -14.60 -18.59
C VAL A 174 7.61 -14.26 -20.01
N ARG A 175 8.10 -13.16 -20.54
CA ARG A 175 7.83 -12.71 -21.90
C ARG A 175 9.14 -12.67 -22.70
N PRO A 176 9.10 -12.72 -24.03
CA PRO A 176 10.30 -12.79 -24.87
C PRO A 176 11.33 -11.67 -24.68
N TRP A 177 10.88 -10.50 -24.20
CA TRP A 177 11.72 -9.31 -23.97
C TRP A 177 12.14 -9.13 -22.51
N ASP A 178 11.71 -10.02 -21.60
CA ASP A 178 12.10 -9.94 -20.20
C ASP A 178 13.53 -10.46 -19.99
N PRO A 179 14.36 -9.84 -19.13
CA PRO A 179 15.72 -10.30 -18.86
C PRO A 179 15.77 -11.49 -17.88
N TRP A 180 14.66 -11.85 -17.24
CA TRP A 180 14.54 -13.03 -16.37
C TRP A 180 13.97 -14.22 -17.13
N ASN A 181 14.21 -15.43 -16.66
CA ASN A 181 13.91 -16.69 -17.34
C ASN A 181 12.95 -17.62 -16.62
N ARG A 182 12.30 -17.16 -15.57
CA ARG A 182 11.27 -17.88 -14.82
C ARG A 182 10.21 -16.91 -14.30
N GLU A 183 9.02 -17.42 -14.03
CA GLU A 183 7.92 -16.64 -13.44
C GLU A 183 8.31 -16.11 -12.06
N ILE A 184 7.82 -14.91 -11.74
CA ILE A 184 8.04 -14.23 -10.46
C ILE A 184 6.69 -14.04 -9.79
N THR A 185 6.53 -14.62 -8.61
CA THR A 185 5.37 -14.40 -7.76
C THR A 185 5.73 -13.41 -6.66
N SER A 186 4.98 -12.33 -6.58
CA SER A 186 5.12 -11.27 -5.58
C SER A 186 3.89 -11.21 -4.67
N PRO A 187 4.02 -10.84 -3.40
CA PRO A 187 2.87 -10.46 -2.59
C PRO A 187 2.17 -9.26 -3.22
N SER A 188 0.85 -9.31 -3.27
CA SER A 188 -0.01 -8.20 -3.70
C SER A 188 -0.78 -7.59 -2.54
N ILE A 189 -1.12 -8.41 -1.53
CA ILE A 189 -1.74 -7.96 -0.28
C ILE A 189 -1.02 -8.67 0.85
N TRP A 190 -0.58 -7.90 1.85
CA TRP A 190 0.01 -8.50 3.05
C TRP A 190 -0.29 -7.68 4.30
N THR A 191 -0.16 -8.35 5.42
CA THR A 191 -0.16 -7.76 6.75
C THR A 191 1.09 -8.15 7.50
N ARG A 192 1.46 -7.38 8.52
CA ARG A 192 2.47 -7.75 9.50
C ARG A 192 2.27 -6.98 10.80
N ASN A 193 2.84 -7.48 11.87
CA ASN A 193 2.93 -6.78 13.13
C ASN A 193 4.28 -6.10 13.28
N TRP A 194 4.30 -4.89 13.84
CA TRP A 194 5.53 -4.20 14.19
C TRP A 194 5.40 -3.59 15.59
N GLY A 195 6.06 -4.21 16.59
CA GLY A 195 5.75 -3.94 17.99
C GLY A 195 4.30 -4.32 18.31
N LYS A 196 3.51 -3.35 18.79
CA LYS A 196 2.07 -3.52 19.05
C LYS A 196 1.19 -3.09 17.86
N GLY A 197 1.76 -2.43 16.89
CA GLY A 197 1.05 -1.92 15.71
C GLY A 197 0.86 -2.99 14.65
N LYS A 198 -0.18 -2.79 13.84
CA LYS A 198 -0.53 -3.61 12.69
C LYS A 198 -0.29 -2.83 11.41
N ILE A 199 0.31 -3.47 10.42
CA ILE A 199 0.60 -2.89 9.11
C ILE A 199 -0.20 -3.63 8.06
N PHE A 200 -0.86 -2.89 7.18
CA PHE A 200 -1.62 -3.38 6.04
C PHE A 200 -1.12 -2.73 4.75
N VAL A 201 -0.84 -3.54 3.74
CA VAL A 201 -0.38 -3.10 2.43
C VAL A 201 -1.13 -3.83 1.32
N ILE A 202 -1.55 -3.09 0.30
CA ILE A 202 -2.04 -3.62 -0.97
C ILE A 202 -1.31 -2.93 -2.12
N THR A 203 -0.82 -3.68 -3.11
CA THR A 203 -0.11 -3.12 -4.28
C THR A 203 -1.03 -2.62 -5.38
N CYS A 204 -2.32 -2.96 -5.36
CA CYS A 204 -3.32 -2.41 -6.27
C CYS A 204 -3.76 -1.02 -5.80
N GLY A 205 -3.99 -0.09 -6.75
CA GLY A 205 -4.46 1.25 -6.39
C GLY A 205 -3.70 2.38 -7.09
N HIS A 206 -3.22 2.12 -8.32
CA HIS A 206 -2.43 3.05 -9.13
C HIS A 206 -3.08 4.44 -9.29
N ASN A 207 -4.38 4.45 -9.54
CA ASN A 207 -5.17 5.67 -9.76
C ASN A 207 -6.58 5.51 -9.20
N LEU A 208 -7.40 6.55 -9.33
CA LEU A 208 -8.77 6.57 -8.82
C LEU A 208 -9.64 5.44 -9.39
N GLU A 209 -9.50 5.11 -10.68
CA GLU A 209 -10.25 4.05 -11.33
C GLU A 209 -9.99 2.69 -10.65
N ILE A 210 -8.73 2.37 -10.40
CA ILE A 210 -8.33 1.11 -9.74
C ILE A 210 -8.75 1.08 -8.28
N VAL A 211 -8.62 2.21 -7.57
CA VAL A 211 -9.08 2.33 -6.18
C VAL A 211 -10.59 2.13 -6.05
N LEU A 212 -11.37 2.56 -7.05
CA LEU A 212 -12.83 2.38 -7.09
C LEU A 212 -13.26 0.99 -7.54
N ASN A 213 -12.35 0.11 -8.00
CA ASN A 213 -12.71 -1.28 -8.25
C ASN A 213 -13.32 -1.90 -6.97
N PRO A 214 -14.50 -2.56 -7.05
CA PRO A 214 -15.19 -3.01 -5.84
C PRO A 214 -14.36 -3.90 -4.90
N ASN A 215 -13.53 -4.79 -5.46
CA ASN A 215 -12.66 -5.65 -4.65
C ASN A 215 -11.54 -4.84 -3.99
N VAL A 216 -10.85 -3.98 -4.77
CA VAL A 216 -9.76 -3.14 -4.26
C VAL A 216 -10.26 -2.20 -3.16
N LYS A 217 -11.37 -1.49 -3.41
CA LYS A 217 -11.99 -0.58 -2.44
C LYS A 217 -12.34 -1.31 -1.14
N THR A 218 -13.03 -2.45 -1.25
CA THR A 218 -13.42 -3.26 -0.08
C THR A 218 -12.21 -3.73 0.73
N ILE A 219 -11.13 -4.16 0.04
CA ILE A 219 -9.90 -4.60 0.71
C ILE A 219 -9.23 -3.44 1.44
N ILE A 220 -9.15 -2.26 0.83
CA ILE A 220 -8.58 -1.07 1.47
C ILE A 220 -9.40 -0.67 2.70
N GLU A 221 -10.71 -0.57 2.58
CA GLU A 221 -11.62 -0.23 3.69
C GLU A 221 -11.43 -1.18 4.88
N ARG A 222 -11.47 -2.49 4.62
CA ARG A 222 -11.28 -3.51 5.67
C ARG A 222 -9.87 -3.50 6.23
N GLY A 223 -8.85 -3.30 5.38
CA GLY A 223 -7.44 -3.25 5.79
C GLY A 223 -7.14 -2.08 6.72
N LEU A 224 -7.67 -0.91 6.43
CA LEU A 224 -7.54 0.28 7.28
C LEU A 224 -8.20 0.07 8.65
N LEU A 225 -9.43 -0.47 8.69
CA LEU A 225 -10.11 -0.77 9.95
C LEU A 225 -9.39 -1.86 10.75
N TRP A 226 -8.91 -2.91 10.08
CA TRP A 226 -8.16 -4.00 10.72
C TRP A 226 -6.85 -3.52 11.35
N ALA A 227 -6.13 -2.62 10.68
CA ALA A 227 -4.86 -2.10 11.18
C ALA A 227 -5.06 -1.19 12.41
N SER A 228 -6.16 -0.46 12.49
CA SER A 228 -6.41 0.51 13.58
C SER A 228 -6.39 -0.14 14.97
N ARG A 229 -5.73 0.51 15.92
CA ARG A 229 -5.80 0.16 17.33
C ARG A 229 -7.15 0.51 17.95
#